data_6282c7afb4b4dd374d3ec3d606097ffb
#
_entry.id   6282c7afb4b4dd374d3ec3d606097ffb
#
_cell.length_a   1.000
_cell.length_b   1.000
_cell.length_c   1.000
_cell.angle_alpha   90.00
_cell.angle_beta   90.00
_cell.angle_gamma   90.00
#
_symmetry.space_group_name_H-M   'P 1'
#
loop_
_entity.id
_entity.type
_entity.pdbx_description
1 polymer ?
#
loop_
_entity_poly.entity_id
_entity_poly.type
_entity_poly.pdbx_seq_one_letter_code
_entity_poly.pdbx_strand_id
1 'polypeptide(L)'
;MKTFLVQLFAILLIIFLLLPIYQMVITSLRPSDLSWEVPSPLFPDKFTLSNFAKAFELVPRLPRYLLNSFVYGAGVSLISLIIAIPAGYALGRFKEFKFRKPILMFVIYANMFAPIMLLVPIYVIMKSLGLVNTYFSVILAGSIFTIPLSTWLMTSYIQTLPSEIEEAALIDGCSIFKILPKIVIPMTAPAIVSIFIYSFITGWSQQFILALVLITDDKLMPLTQGLYQFFSRSSVRWNELMAAILMSTLIPVVLFLIFQKYIVKGMTAGSLKD
;
A
#
# COMPACT_ATOMS: atom_id res chain seq x y z
N MET A 1 24.26 -18.34 -25.51
CA MET A 1 25.12 -17.67 -24.53
C MET A 1 24.47 -16.43 -23.90
N LYS A 2 23.92 -15.45 -24.68
CA LYS A 2 23.25 -14.25 -24.13
C LYS A 2 22.04 -14.60 -23.25
N THR A 3 21.18 -15.53 -23.67
CA THR A 3 19.99 -15.94 -22.89
C THR A 3 20.35 -16.59 -21.57
N PHE A 4 21.38 -17.44 -21.55
CA PHE A 4 21.88 -18.08 -20.33
C PHE A 4 22.44 -17.05 -19.33
N LEU A 5 23.21 -16.08 -19.81
CA LEU A 5 23.73 -14.99 -18.94
C LEU A 5 22.62 -14.14 -18.34
N VAL A 6 21.57 -13.84 -19.13
CA VAL A 6 20.40 -13.09 -18.66
C VAL A 6 19.62 -13.90 -17.60
N GLN A 7 19.43 -15.19 -17.82
CA GLN A 7 18.78 -16.07 -16.85
C GLN A 7 19.58 -16.20 -15.56
N LEU A 8 20.90 -16.40 -15.67
CA LEU A 8 21.79 -16.46 -14.51
C LEU A 8 21.74 -15.16 -13.71
N PHE A 9 21.84 -14.01 -14.38
CA PHE A 9 21.74 -12.70 -13.73
C PHE A 9 20.40 -12.51 -13.04
N ALA A 10 19.28 -12.89 -13.68
CA ALA A 10 17.95 -12.81 -13.08
C ALA A 10 17.84 -13.68 -11.82
N ILE A 11 18.37 -14.90 -11.84
CA ILE A 11 18.38 -15.79 -10.66
C ILE A 11 19.19 -15.19 -9.53
N LEU A 12 20.40 -14.71 -9.81
CA LEU A 12 21.24 -14.06 -8.80
C LEU A 12 20.59 -12.83 -8.20
N LEU A 13 19.91 -12.02 -9.03
CA LEU A 13 19.16 -10.85 -8.57
C LEU A 13 18.00 -11.25 -7.65
N ILE A 14 17.24 -12.29 -8.02
CA ILE A 14 16.14 -12.81 -7.18
C ILE A 14 16.69 -13.32 -5.83
N ILE A 15 17.76 -14.09 -5.84
CA ILE A 15 18.40 -14.58 -4.60
C ILE A 15 18.82 -13.39 -3.74
N PHE A 16 19.47 -12.39 -4.32
CA PHE A 16 19.91 -11.19 -3.59
C PHE A 16 18.73 -10.42 -2.97
N LEU A 17 17.62 -10.26 -3.71
CA LEU A 17 16.42 -9.58 -3.22
C LEU A 17 15.69 -10.38 -2.13
N LEU A 18 15.79 -11.71 -2.14
CA LEU A 18 15.17 -12.57 -1.13
C LEU A 18 16.01 -12.74 0.13
N LEU A 19 17.31 -12.44 0.10
CA LEU A 19 18.21 -12.57 1.24
C LEU A 19 17.71 -11.87 2.51
N PRO A 20 17.28 -10.59 2.47
CA PRO A 20 16.76 -9.92 3.67
C PRO A 20 15.50 -10.60 4.23
N ILE A 21 14.60 -11.07 3.35
CA ILE A 21 13.38 -11.78 3.76
C ILE A 21 13.74 -13.13 4.38
N TYR A 22 14.67 -13.86 3.76
CA TYR A 22 15.21 -15.10 4.31
C TYR A 22 15.77 -14.89 5.71
N GLN A 23 16.62 -13.86 5.89
CA GLN A 23 17.21 -13.53 7.19
C GLN A 23 16.14 -13.18 8.24
N MET A 24 15.11 -12.46 7.86
CA MET A 24 13.96 -12.16 8.74
C MET A 24 13.26 -13.44 9.20
N VAL A 25 13.01 -14.38 8.28
CA VAL A 25 12.40 -15.68 8.60
C VAL A 25 13.29 -16.48 9.54
N ILE A 26 14.58 -16.61 9.23
CA ILE A 26 15.52 -17.35 10.06
C ILE A 26 15.62 -16.75 11.47
N THR A 27 15.74 -15.43 11.57
CA THR A 27 15.82 -14.75 12.88
C THR A 27 14.55 -14.94 13.68
N SER A 28 13.37 -14.92 13.06
CA SER A 28 12.10 -15.16 13.76
C SER A 28 11.97 -16.58 14.31
N LEU A 29 12.68 -17.54 13.73
CA LEU A 29 12.64 -18.96 14.11
C LEU A 29 13.78 -19.39 15.02
N ARG A 30 14.75 -18.54 15.32
CA ARG A 30 15.89 -18.84 16.22
C ARG A 30 15.49 -18.62 17.69
N PRO A 31 16.01 -19.43 18.64
CA PRO A 31 15.90 -19.14 20.07
C PRO A 31 16.46 -17.76 20.42
N SER A 32 15.77 -17.03 21.32
CA SER A 32 16.13 -15.66 21.67
C SER A 32 17.44 -15.51 22.47
N ASP A 33 17.92 -16.55 23.08
CA ASP A 33 19.23 -16.64 23.75
C ASP A 33 20.42 -16.55 22.78
N LEU A 34 20.20 -16.91 21.50
CA LEU A 34 21.21 -16.86 20.42
C LEU A 34 21.11 -15.62 19.53
N SER A 35 20.35 -14.61 19.94
CA SER A 35 20.07 -13.41 19.10
C SER A 35 21.31 -12.50 18.90
N TRP A 36 22.36 -12.64 19.70
CA TRP A 36 23.56 -11.79 19.69
C TRP A 36 24.72 -12.33 18.86
N GLU A 37 24.58 -13.50 18.24
CA GLU A 37 25.63 -14.02 17.37
C GLU A 37 25.74 -13.20 16.09
N VAL A 38 26.91 -12.59 15.88
CA VAL A 38 27.25 -11.80 14.69
C VAL A 38 28.48 -12.39 14.05
N PRO A 39 28.43 -12.77 12.76
CA PRO A 39 27.27 -12.73 11.87
C PRO A 39 26.22 -13.77 12.22
N SER A 40 24.95 -13.42 12.03
CA SER A 40 23.84 -14.38 12.20
C SER A 40 24.02 -15.55 11.23
N PRO A 41 24.00 -16.82 11.70
CA PRO A 41 24.22 -17.95 10.82
C PRO A 41 23.12 -18.04 9.76
N LEU A 42 23.53 -18.43 8.55
CA LEU A 42 22.59 -18.61 7.44
C LEU A 42 21.60 -19.75 7.70
N PHE A 43 22.02 -20.76 8.48
CA PHE A 43 21.18 -21.89 8.87
C PHE A 43 21.20 -22.01 10.40
N PRO A 44 20.05 -21.91 11.08
CA PRO A 44 19.99 -22.06 12.52
C PRO A 44 20.12 -23.53 12.92
N ASP A 45 20.89 -23.80 13.97
CA ASP A 45 21.05 -25.15 14.54
C ASP A 45 19.77 -25.62 15.25
N LYS A 46 18.96 -24.68 15.73
CA LYS A 46 17.70 -24.94 16.42
C LYS A 46 16.60 -24.04 15.91
N PHE A 47 15.40 -24.60 15.76
CA PHE A 47 14.19 -23.87 15.35
C PHE A 47 13.21 -23.80 16.51
N THR A 48 12.56 -22.65 16.66
CA THR A 48 11.48 -22.44 17.62
C THR A 48 10.39 -21.56 17.05
N LEU A 49 9.15 -21.84 17.41
CA LEU A 49 8.00 -20.96 17.16
C LEU A 49 7.66 -20.09 18.37
N SER A 50 8.41 -20.24 19.48
CA SER A 50 8.13 -19.51 20.73
C SER A 50 8.19 -17.99 20.58
N ASN A 51 8.98 -17.47 19.62
CA ASN A 51 9.11 -16.03 19.40
C ASN A 51 7.79 -15.38 18.93
N PHE A 52 6.96 -16.13 18.22
CA PHE A 52 5.63 -15.67 17.82
C PHE A 52 4.71 -15.51 19.04
N ALA A 53 4.72 -16.47 19.97
CA ALA A 53 3.95 -16.35 21.20
C ALA A 53 4.50 -15.23 22.09
N LYS A 54 5.83 -15.19 22.29
CA LYS A 54 6.50 -14.13 23.05
C LYS A 54 6.26 -12.72 22.49
N ALA A 55 6.09 -12.58 21.17
CA ALA A 55 5.75 -11.29 20.56
C ALA A 55 4.40 -10.75 21.09
N PHE A 56 3.41 -11.63 21.28
CA PHE A 56 2.11 -11.25 21.86
C PHE A 56 2.21 -11.00 23.38
N GLU A 57 3.07 -11.73 24.09
CA GLU A 57 3.32 -11.49 25.52
C GLU A 57 3.99 -10.14 25.76
N LEU A 58 5.00 -9.79 24.94
CA LEU A 58 5.72 -8.53 25.02
C LEU A 58 4.87 -7.33 24.61
N VAL A 59 4.02 -7.51 23.59
CA VAL A 59 3.13 -6.49 23.08
C VAL A 59 1.69 -7.04 23.03
N PRO A 60 0.96 -7.04 24.17
CA PRO A 60 -0.37 -7.67 24.24
C PRO A 60 -1.40 -7.04 23.29
N ARG A 61 -1.17 -5.80 22.82
CA ARG A 61 -2.03 -5.11 21.86
C ARG A 61 -1.62 -5.33 20.40
N LEU A 62 -0.63 -6.16 20.11
CA LEU A 62 -0.15 -6.43 18.76
C LEU A 62 -1.28 -6.82 17.78
N PRO A 63 -2.27 -7.69 18.15
CA PRO A 63 -3.39 -8.00 17.27
C PRO A 63 -4.23 -6.77 16.92
N ARG A 64 -4.41 -5.86 17.86
CA ARG A 64 -5.13 -4.60 17.63
C ARG A 64 -4.36 -3.67 16.70
N TYR A 65 -3.07 -3.57 16.86
CA TYR A 65 -2.21 -2.76 15.98
C TYR A 65 -2.21 -3.30 14.54
N LEU A 66 -2.21 -4.63 14.37
CA LEU A 66 -2.38 -5.27 13.07
C LEU A 66 -3.73 -4.90 12.44
N LEU A 67 -4.82 -5.00 13.21
CA LEU A 67 -6.15 -4.62 12.76
C LEU A 67 -6.22 -3.12 12.41
N ASN A 68 -5.66 -2.25 13.24
CA ASN A 68 -5.61 -0.82 12.97
C ASN A 68 -4.89 -0.52 11.66
N SER A 69 -3.72 -1.13 11.42
CA SER A 69 -3.01 -0.98 10.17
C SER A 69 -3.82 -1.45 8.97
N PHE A 70 -4.57 -2.56 9.11
CA PHE A 70 -5.48 -3.02 8.06
C PHE A 70 -6.59 -2.00 7.79
N VAL A 71 -7.22 -1.48 8.83
CA VAL A 71 -8.27 -0.44 8.71
C VAL A 71 -7.73 0.82 8.04
N TYR A 72 -6.53 1.26 8.40
CA TYR A 72 -5.88 2.40 7.78
C TYR A 72 -5.59 2.12 6.28
N GLY A 73 -4.94 1.01 5.95
CA GLY A 73 -4.64 0.65 4.57
C GLY A 73 -5.89 0.52 3.70
N ALA A 74 -6.92 -0.17 4.21
CA ALA A 74 -8.21 -0.32 3.54
C ALA A 74 -8.93 1.03 3.38
N GLY A 75 -8.95 1.86 4.43
CA GLY A 75 -9.58 3.19 4.41
C GLY A 75 -8.91 4.12 3.39
N VAL A 76 -7.58 4.19 3.38
CA VAL A 76 -6.81 4.96 2.39
C VAL A 76 -7.13 4.49 0.97
N SER A 77 -7.17 3.16 0.74
CA SER A 77 -7.48 2.60 -0.58
C SER A 77 -8.89 2.96 -1.03
N LEU A 78 -9.88 2.83 -0.15
CA LEU A 78 -11.27 3.14 -0.47
C LEU A 78 -11.45 4.61 -0.82
N ILE A 79 -10.90 5.53 -0.01
CA ILE A 79 -10.98 6.97 -0.30
C ILE A 79 -10.28 7.30 -1.62
N SER A 80 -9.10 6.72 -1.83
CA SER A 80 -8.35 6.91 -3.08
C SER A 80 -9.15 6.47 -4.30
N LEU A 81 -9.83 5.32 -4.24
CA LEU A 81 -10.67 4.83 -5.33
C LEU A 81 -11.92 5.68 -5.54
N ILE A 82 -12.61 6.07 -4.46
CA ILE A 82 -13.81 6.91 -4.53
C ILE A 82 -13.50 8.23 -5.25
N ILE A 83 -12.31 8.78 -5.07
CA ILE A 83 -11.89 10.03 -5.72
C ILE A 83 -11.26 9.77 -7.09
N ALA A 84 -10.38 8.77 -7.20
CA ALA A 84 -9.64 8.52 -8.43
C ALA A 84 -10.50 8.01 -9.59
N ILE A 85 -11.56 7.23 -9.31
CA ILE A 85 -12.44 6.72 -10.37
C ILE A 85 -13.15 7.85 -11.11
N PRO A 86 -13.96 8.72 -10.45
CA PRO A 86 -14.65 9.80 -11.15
C PRO A 86 -13.68 10.87 -11.69
N ALA A 87 -12.61 11.20 -10.95
CA ALA A 87 -11.63 12.18 -11.42
C ALA A 87 -10.85 11.64 -12.63
N GLY A 88 -10.43 10.38 -12.60
CA GLY A 88 -9.75 9.73 -13.71
C GLY A 88 -10.65 9.61 -14.94
N TYR A 89 -11.94 9.32 -14.74
CA TYR A 89 -12.93 9.30 -15.82
C TYR A 89 -13.07 10.67 -16.47
N ALA A 90 -13.27 11.71 -15.67
CA ALA A 90 -13.38 13.07 -16.18
C ALA A 90 -12.11 13.50 -16.97
N LEU A 91 -10.94 13.28 -16.39
CA LEU A 91 -9.68 13.65 -17.04
C LEU A 91 -9.31 12.74 -18.23
N GLY A 92 -9.82 11.51 -18.27
CA GLY A 92 -9.58 10.56 -19.37
C GLY A 92 -10.44 10.84 -20.60
N ARG A 93 -11.72 11.15 -20.39
CA ARG A 93 -12.71 11.29 -21.48
C ARG A 93 -12.89 12.73 -21.96
N PHE A 94 -12.99 13.70 -21.06
CA PHE A 94 -13.21 15.10 -21.47
C PHE A 94 -11.90 15.79 -21.88
N LYS A 95 -11.42 15.48 -23.10
CA LYS A 95 -10.13 16.01 -23.62
C LYS A 95 -10.14 17.53 -23.81
N GLU A 96 -11.30 18.12 -24.09
CA GLU A 96 -11.48 19.56 -24.32
C GLU A 96 -11.55 20.38 -23.03
N PHE A 97 -11.55 19.72 -21.87
CA PHE A 97 -11.59 20.44 -20.59
C PHE A 97 -10.34 21.29 -20.40
N LYS A 98 -10.54 22.62 -20.38
CA LYS A 98 -9.47 23.63 -20.35
C LYS A 98 -8.42 23.40 -19.25
N PHE A 99 -8.84 22.94 -18.06
CA PHE A 99 -7.95 22.73 -16.93
C PHE A 99 -7.36 21.30 -16.85
N ARG A 100 -7.63 20.45 -17.83
CA ARG A 100 -7.14 19.06 -17.85
C ARG A 100 -5.62 18.95 -17.71
N LYS A 101 -4.88 19.68 -18.55
CA LYS A 101 -3.41 19.69 -18.52
C LYS A 101 -2.85 20.22 -17.19
N PRO A 102 -3.26 21.42 -16.70
CA PRO A 102 -2.82 21.88 -15.38
C PRO A 102 -3.13 20.93 -14.24
N ILE A 103 -4.31 20.30 -14.21
CA ILE A 103 -4.67 19.32 -13.18
C ILE A 103 -3.77 18.09 -13.25
N LEU A 104 -3.54 17.52 -14.43
CA LEU A 104 -2.63 16.37 -14.59
C LEU A 104 -1.19 16.71 -14.17
N MET A 105 -0.70 17.91 -14.50
CA MET A 105 0.60 18.38 -14.03
C MET A 105 0.62 18.52 -12.50
N PHE A 106 -0.41 19.13 -11.91
CA PHE A 106 -0.52 19.28 -10.46
C PHE A 106 -0.52 17.92 -9.76
N VAL A 107 -1.27 16.96 -10.29
CA VAL A 107 -1.35 15.58 -9.78
C VAL A 107 0.05 14.92 -9.77
N ILE A 108 0.86 15.13 -10.81
CA ILE A 108 2.23 14.60 -10.88
C ILE A 108 3.14 15.32 -9.86
N TYR A 109 3.11 16.67 -9.84
CA TYR A 109 3.94 17.45 -8.93
C TYR A 109 3.58 17.23 -7.45
N ALA A 110 2.32 16.96 -7.12
CA ALA A 110 1.91 16.67 -5.76
C ALA A 110 2.63 15.44 -5.15
N ASN A 111 3.04 14.46 -5.98
CA ASN A 111 3.83 13.32 -5.53
C ASN A 111 5.31 13.65 -5.24
N MET A 112 5.81 14.83 -5.62
CA MET A 112 7.20 15.23 -5.36
C MET A 112 7.39 15.77 -3.94
N PHE A 113 6.32 16.10 -3.24
CA PHE A 113 6.40 16.55 -1.84
C PHE A 113 6.65 15.38 -0.90
N ALA A 114 7.73 15.45 -0.14
CA ALA A 114 7.98 14.45 0.90
C ALA A 114 6.90 14.55 2.01
N PRO A 115 6.29 13.42 2.43
CA PRO A 115 5.23 13.43 3.45
C PRO A 115 5.61 14.19 4.73
N ILE A 116 6.87 14.13 5.12
CA ILE A 116 7.38 14.79 6.34
C ILE A 116 7.24 16.32 6.29
N MET A 117 7.32 16.94 5.12
CA MET A 117 7.17 18.39 4.97
C MET A 117 5.72 18.85 5.22
N LEU A 118 4.77 17.97 4.99
CA LEU A 118 3.35 18.27 5.10
C LEU A 118 2.76 17.89 6.48
N LEU A 119 3.56 17.32 7.38
CA LEU A 119 3.06 16.86 8.70
C LEU A 119 2.45 17.98 9.52
N VAL A 120 3.13 19.13 9.62
CA VAL A 120 2.64 20.26 10.41
C VAL A 120 1.33 20.82 9.85
N PRO A 121 1.23 21.19 8.56
CA PRO A 121 -0.04 21.65 8.01
C PRO A 121 -1.16 20.59 8.09
N ILE A 122 -0.86 19.30 7.89
CA ILE A 122 -1.84 18.22 8.03
C ILE A 122 -2.35 18.17 9.49
N TYR A 123 -1.45 18.23 10.49
CA TYR A 123 -1.84 18.24 11.88
C TYR A 123 -2.77 19.42 12.22
N VAL A 124 -2.42 20.62 11.76
CA VAL A 124 -3.22 21.84 11.99
C VAL A 124 -4.63 21.67 11.40
N ILE A 125 -4.74 21.15 10.16
CA ILE A 125 -6.02 20.89 9.50
C ILE A 125 -6.82 19.84 10.28
N MET A 126 -6.20 18.70 10.62
CA MET A 126 -6.90 17.63 11.36
C MET A 126 -7.35 18.10 12.75
N LYS A 127 -6.55 18.94 13.40
CA LYS A 127 -6.90 19.55 14.68
C LYS A 127 -8.08 20.53 14.56
N SER A 128 -8.09 21.39 13.54
CA SER A 128 -9.20 22.33 13.30
C SER A 128 -10.51 21.63 12.97
N LEU A 129 -10.43 20.44 12.36
CA LEU A 129 -11.58 19.58 12.06
C LEU A 129 -12.02 18.70 13.25
N GLY A 130 -11.29 18.72 14.37
CA GLY A 130 -11.56 17.86 15.53
C GLY A 130 -11.31 16.38 15.27
N LEU A 131 -10.48 16.03 14.26
CA LEU A 131 -10.25 14.66 13.83
C LEU A 131 -9.00 14.02 14.43
N VAL A 132 -8.13 14.80 15.12
CA VAL A 132 -6.94 14.26 15.79
C VAL A 132 -7.35 13.13 16.75
N ASN A 133 -6.54 12.10 16.79
CA ASN A 133 -6.78 10.90 17.60
C ASN A 133 -8.03 10.08 17.16
N THR A 134 -8.27 10.02 15.86
CA THR A 134 -9.30 9.18 15.23
C THR A 134 -8.73 8.41 14.04
N TYR A 135 -9.39 7.31 13.64
CA TYR A 135 -9.04 6.61 12.39
C TYR A 135 -9.07 7.52 11.17
N PHE A 136 -10.06 8.43 11.11
CA PHE A 136 -10.26 9.32 9.97
C PHE A 136 -9.09 10.27 9.75
N SER A 137 -8.40 10.72 10.81
CA SER A 137 -7.25 11.61 10.65
C SER A 137 -6.13 10.97 9.85
N VAL A 138 -5.79 9.72 10.15
CA VAL A 138 -4.70 9.00 9.46
C VAL A 138 -5.16 8.55 8.06
N ILE A 139 -6.41 8.12 7.91
CA ILE A 139 -6.97 7.71 6.62
C ILE A 139 -7.01 8.88 5.63
N LEU A 140 -7.56 10.02 6.04
CA LEU A 140 -7.64 11.21 5.19
C LEU A 140 -6.24 11.74 4.86
N ALA A 141 -5.36 11.85 5.86
CA ALA A 141 -3.98 12.29 5.66
C ALA A 141 -3.21 11.38 4.72
N GLY A 142 -3.33 10.05 4.90
CA GLY A 142 -2.72 9.04 4.03
C GLY A 142 -3.24 9.11 2.59
N SER A 143 -4.54 9.39 2.43
CA SER A 143 -5.17 9.49 1.10
C SER A 143 -4.63 10.67 0.28
N ILE A 144 -4.17 11.76 0.91
CA ILE A 144 -3.55 12.90 0.22
C ILE A 144 -2.38 12.44 -0.65
N PHE A 145 -1.60 11.46 -0.18
CA PHE A 145 -0.41 10.97 -0.89
C PHE A 145 -0.72 9.89 -1.93
N THR A 146 -1.86 9.23 -1.85
CA THR A 146 -2.21 8.14 -2.78
C THR A 146 -3.15 8.59 -3.90
N ILE A 147 -4.04 9.56 -3.65
CA ILE A 147 -5.01 10.08 -4.63
C ILE A 147 -4.35 10.58 -5.91
N PRO A 148 -3.24 11.35 -5.89
CA PRO A 148 -2.65 11.86 -7.11
C PRO A 148 -2.24 10.74 -8.07
N LEU A 149 -1.43 9.79 -7.63
CA LEU A 149 -0.99 8.69 -8.49
C LEU A 149 -2.16 7.77 -8.89
N SER A 150 -3.10 7.53 -7.99
CA SER A 150 -4.32 6.75 -8.28
C SER A 150 -5.15 7.40 -9.39
N THR A 151 -5.31 8.72 -9.34
CA THR A 151 -6.03 9.49 -10.36
C THR A 151 -5.30 9.44 -11.71
N TRP A 152 -3.98 9.57 -11.70
CA TRP A 152 -3.18 9.48 -12.92
C TRP A 152 -3.26 8.08 -13.56
N LEU A 153 -3.12 7.02 -12.77
CA LEU A 153 -3.24 5.63 -13.23
C LEU A 153 -4.64 5.37 -13.82
N MET A 154 -5.70 5.81 -13.14
CA MET A 154 -7.06 5.65 -13.62
C MET A 154 -7.28 6.42 -14.93
N THR A 155 -6.80 7.68 -15.01
CA THR A 155 -6.87 8.49 -16.24
C THR A 155 -6.19 7.79 -17.41
N SER A 156 -4.97 7.29 -17.19
CA SER A 156 -4.19 6.60 -18.21
C SER A 156 -4.89 5.34 -18.70
N TYR A 157 -5.48 4.56 -17.78
CA TYR A 157 -6.20 3.33 -18.16
C TYR A 157 -7.49 3.63 -18.95
N ILE A 158 -8.28 4.62 -18.51
CA ILE A 158 -9.52 5.02 -19.19
C ILE A 158 -9.24 5.49 -20.62
N GLN A 159 -8.10 6.13 -20.86
CA GLN A 159 -7.70 6.56 -22.21
C GLN A 159 -7.41 5.37 -23.16
N THR A 160 -7.16 4.18 -22.66
CA THR A 160 -6.97 2.98 -23.47
C THR A 160 -8.27 2.30 -23.86
N LEU A 161 -9.39 2.64 -23.20
CA LEU A 161 -10.68 2.03 -23.49
C LEU A 161 -11.34 2.69 -24.71
N PRO A 162 -11.98 1.93 -25.60
CA PRO A 162 -12.73 2.45 -26.74
C PRO A 162 -13.87 3.37 -26.28
N SER A 163 -14.00 4.59 -26.85
CA SER A 163 -15.10 5.51 -26.51
C SER A 163 -16.43 5.07 -27.09
N GLU A 164 -16.39 4.29 -28.17
CA GLU A 164 -17.53 3.80 -28.93
C GLU A 164 -18.54 3.03 -28.07
N ILE A 165 -18.05 2.33 -27.04
CA ILE A 165 -18.91 1.59 -26.09
C ILE A 165 -19.78 2.55 -25.26
N GLU A 166 -19.19 3.67 -24.84
CA GLU A 166 -19.92 4.69 -24.08
C GLU A 166 -20.87 5.48 -24.97
N GLU A 167 -20.46 5.79 -26.22
CA GLU A 167 -21.27 6.45 -27.23
C GLU A 167 -22.50 5.59 -27.61
N ALA A 168 -22.32 4.27 -27.81
CA ALA A 168 -23.41 3.34 -28.06
C ALA A 168 -24.41 3.33 -26.88
N ALA A 169 -23.90 3.30 -25.64
CA ALA A 169 -24.76 3.33 -24.46
C ALA A 169 -25.55 4.66 -24.33
N LEU A 170 -24.99 5.79 -24.77
CA LEU A 170 -25.69 7.08 -24.82
C LEU A 170 -26.82 7.04 -25.86
N ILE A 171 -26.58 6.45 -27.03
CA ILE A 171 -27.60 6.26 -28.09
C ILE A 171 -28.74 5.39 -27.58
N ASP A 172 -28.43 4.34 -26.78
CA ASP A 172 -29.40 3.48 -26.14
C ASP A 172 -30.13 4.15 -24.95
N GLY A 173 -29.91 5.46 -24.74
CA GLY A 173 -30.60 6.25 -23.69
C GLY A 173 -30.02 6.10 -22.28
N CYS A 174 -28.83 5.53 -22.13
CA CYS A 174 -28.16 5.45 -20.84
C CYS A 174 -27.65 6.84 -20.41
N SER A 175 -28.00 7.29 -19.22
CA SER A 175 -27.46 8.55 -18.70
C SER A 175 -25.98 8.42 -18.32
N ILE A 176 -25.22 9.51 -18.42
CA ILE A 176 -23.78 9.55 -18.10
C ILE A 176 -23.49 9.08 -16.66
N PHE A 177 -24.38 9.33 -15.72
CA PHE A 177 -24.26 8.85 -14.34
C PHE A 177 -24.43 7.33 -14.20
N LYS A 178 -25.09 6.67 -15.18
CA LYS A 178 -25.22 5.21 -15.21
C LYS A 178 -24.09 4.55 -15.98
N ILE A 179 -23.46 5.24 -16.93
CA ILE A 179 -22.32 4.74 -17.71
C ILE A 179 -21.14 4.44 -16.78
N LEU A 180 -20.82 5.34 -15.86
CA LEU A 180 -19.69 5.16 -14.94
C LEU A 180 -19.82 3.86 -14.12
N PRO A 181 -20.89 3.59 -13.35
CA PRO A 181 -20.98 2.38 -12.52
C PRO A 181 -21.28 1.10 -13.33
N LYS A 182 -22.00 1.19 -14.45
CA LYS A 182 -22.46 0.00 -15.18
C LYS A 182 -21.50 -0.46 -16.28
N ILE A 183 -20.72 0.45 -16.85
CA ILE A 183 -19.86 0.18 -18.01
C ILE A 183 -18.41 0.43 -17.62
N VAL A 184 -18.06 1.63 -17.20
CA VAL A 184 -16.68 2.04 -16.98
C VAL A 184 -16.04 1.28 -15.82
N ILE A 185 -16.69 1.21 -14.65
CA ILE A 185 -16.15 0.50 -13.47
C ILE A 185 -15.89 -0.98 -13.78
N PRO A 186 -16.80 -1.77 -14.37
CA PRO A 186 -16.50 -3.15 -14.74
C PRO A 186 -15.34 -3.29 -15.73
N MET A 187 -15.26 -2.41 -16.72
CA MET A 187 -14.18 -2.44 -17.72
C MET A 187 -12.83 -2.02 -17.13
N THR A 188 -12.83 -1.14 -16.14
CA THR A 188 -11.61 -0.68 -15.45
C THR A 188 -11.24 -1.54 -14.24
N ALA A 189 -11.89 -2.68 -14.01
CA ALA A 189 -11.64 -3.54 -12.86
C ALA A 189 -10.14 -3.88 -12.66
N PRO A 190 -9.32 -4.18 -13.69
CA PRO A 190 -7.90 -4.41 -13.50
C PRO A 190 -7.14 -3.19 -12.97
N ALA A 191 -7.50 -1.99 -13.44
CA ALA A 191 -6.90 -0.74 -12.95
C ALA A 191 -7.34 -0.44 -11.51
N ILE A 192 -8.63 -0.65 -11.19
CA ILE A 192 -9.17 -0.48 -9.84
C ILE A 192 -8.43 -1.37 -8.85
N VAL A 193 -8.21 -2.65 -9.19
CA VAL A 193 -7.46 -3.58 -8.34
C VAL A 193 -6.01 -3.13 -8.16
N SER A 194 -5.36 -2.68 -9.23
CA SER A 194 -3.97 -2.18 -9.15
C SER A 194 -3.86 -0.95 -8.26
N ILE A 195 -4.79 -0.01 -8.38
CA ILE A 195 -4.88 1.19 -7.55
C ILE A 195 -5.19 0.82 -6.09
N PHE A 196 -6.09 -0.15 -5.86
CA PHE A 196 -6.40 -0.63 -4.52
C PHE A 196 -5.13 -1.17 -3.83
N ILE A 197 -4.39 -2.06 -4.50
CA ILE A 197 -3.17 -2.67 -3.95
C ILE A 197 -2.12 -1.60 -3.69
N TYR A 198 -1.87 -0.71 -4.65
CA TYR A 198 -0.93 0.39 -4.47
C TYR A 198 -1.29 1.26 -3.25
N SER A 199 -2.54 1.72 -3.17
CA SER A 199 -3.01 2.58 -2.09
C SER A 199 -3.03 1.85 -0.74
N PHE A 200 -3.34 0.54 -0.74
CA PHE A 200 -3.31 -0.28 0.46
C PHE A 200 -1.88 -0.43 1.00
N ILE A 201 -0.94 -0.82 0.14
CA ILE A 201 0.46 -1.00 0.55
C ILE A 201 1.03 0.34 1.05
N THR A 202 0.74 1.43 0.36
CA THR A 202 1.17 2.77 0.76
C THR A 202 0.52 3.16 2.10
N GLY A 203 -0.79 3.00 2.23
CA GLY A 203 -1.53 3.24 3.46
C GLY A 203 -1.11 2.31 4.60
N TRP A 204 -0.66 1.09 4.34
CA TRP A 204 -0.12 0.15 5.31
C TRP A 204 1.28 0.56 5.80
N SER A 205 2.17 0.96 4.90
CA SER A 205 3.59 1.18 5.19
C SER A 205 3.92 2.59 5.69
N GLN A 206 3.26 3.63 5.17
CA GLN A 206 3.58 5.03 5.48
C GLN A 206 2.86 5.60 6.70
N GLN A 207 2.05 4.79 7.39
CA GLN A 207 1.26 5.23 8.53
C GLN A 207 2.09 5.68 9.73
N PHE A 208 3.31 5.15 9.88
CA PHE A 208 4.15 5.43 11.03
C PHE A 208 4.30 6.95 11.27
N ILE A 209 4.72 7.69 10.25
CA ILE A 209 4.99 9.13 10.35
C ILE A 209 3.69 9.91 10.64
N LEU A 210 2.60 9.55 9.96
CA LEU A 210 1.31 10.20 10.16
C LEU A 210 0.72 9.89 11.54
N ALA A 211 0.78 8.63 11.95
CA ALA A 211 0.25 8.22 13.24
C ALA A 211 1.05 8.79 14.42
N LEU A 212 2.37 8.95 14.26
CA LEU A 212 3.21 9.57 15.30
C LEU A 212 2.72 10.97 15.69
N VAL A 213 2.16 11.70 14.72
CA VAL A 213 1.71 13.09 14.94
C VAL A 213 0.20 13.15 15.22
N LEU A 214 -0.59 12.27 14.61
CA LEU A 214 -2.07 12.34 14.65
C LEU A 214 -2.70 11.46 15.73
N ILE A 215 -1.98 10.43 16.24
CA ILE A 215 -2.51 9.44 17.18
C ILE A 215 -1.71 9.46 18.48
N THR A 216 -2.42 9.71 19.56
CA THR A 216 -1.88 9.65 20.94
C THR A 216 -2.50 8.51 21.75
N ASP A 217 -3.71 8.03 21.36
CA ASP A 217 -4.35 6.89 22.00
C ASP A 217 -3.72 5.59 21.51
N ASP A 218 -3.12 4.85 22.45
CA ASP A 218 -2.52 3.55 22.21
C ASP A 218 -3.48 2.54 21.52
N LYS A 219 -4.78 2.67 21.76
CA LYS A 219 -5.80 1.80 21.11
C LYS A 219 -5.92 2.02 19.60
N LEU A 220 -5.45 3.14 19.09
CA LEU A 220 -5.53 3.51 17.67
C LEU A 220 -4.17 3.41 16.96
N MET A 221 -3.10 3.08 17.68
CA MET A 221 -1.76 2.96 17.09
C MET A 221 -1.73 1.93 15.96
N PRO A 222 -1.08 2.22 14.83
CA PRO A 222 -0.78 1.24 13.81
C PRO A 222 0.34 0.30 14.26
N LEU A 223 0.48 -0.82 13.58
CA LEU A 223 1.52 -1.81 13.84
C LEU A 223 2.93 -1.21 13.83
N THR A 224 3.24 -0.39 12.83
CA THR A 224 4.56 0.24 12.69
C THR A 224 4.98 1.03 13.91
N GLN A 225 4.03 1.68 14.60
CA GLN A 225 4.26 2.36 15.86
C GLN A 225 4.34 1.36 17.03
N GLY A 226 3.52 0.32 17.02
CA GLY A 226 3.55 -0.76 18.03
C GLY A 226 4.86 -1.55 18.03
N LEU A 227 5.53 -1.70 16.89
CA LEU A 227 6.82 -2.39 16.79
C LEU A 227 7.93 -1.69 17.59
N TYR A 228 7.82 -0.41 17.86
CA TYR A 228 8.77 0.30 18.74
C TYR A 228 8.79 -0.24 20.18
N GLN A 229 7.75 -0.94 20.62
CA GLN A 229 7.70 -1.54 21.96
C GLN A 229 8.67 -2.73 22.13
N PHE A 230 9.19 -3.29 21.03
CA PHE A 230 10.27 -4.30 21.08
C PHE A 230 11.65 -3.72 21.38
N PHE A 231 11.79 -2.39 21.33
CA PHE A 231 13.02 -1.70 21.67
C PHE A 231 12.97 -1.32 23.16
N SER A 232 13.81 -1.93 23.99
CA SER A 232 14.01 -1.51 25.36
C SER A 232 15.24 -0.60 25.49
N ARG A 233 15.43 0.03 26.66
CA ARG A 233 16.57 0.92 26.90
C ARG A 233 17.94 0.21 26.82
N SER A 234 17.99 -1.10 27.07
CA SER A 234 19.24 -1.88 27.16
C SER A 234 19.39 -2.93 26.06
N SER A 235 18.31 -3.28 25.35
CA SER A 235 18.36 -4.36 24.36
C SER A 235 17.20 -4.26 23.36
N VAL A 236 17.40 -4.83 22.18
CA VAL A 236 16.33 -5.03 21.20
C VAL A 236 15.97 -6.50 21.15
N ARG A 237 14.70 -6.79 21.23
CA ARG A 237 14.16 -8.15 21.10
C ARG A 237 14.03 -8.56 19.62
N TRP A 238 15.18 -8.78 18.97
CA TRP A 238 15.26 -8.98 17.52
C TRP A 238 14.42 -10.17 17.03
N ASN A 239 14.44 -11.30 17.74
CA ASN A 239 13.75 -12.52 17.32
C ASN A 239 12.23 -12.34 17.37
N GLU A 240 11.73 -11.76 18.44
CA GLU A 240 10.31 -11.44 18.63
C GLU A 240 9.85 -10.31 17.68
N LEU A 241 10.70 -9.31 17.47
CA LEU A 241 10.45 -8.24 16.49
C LEU A 241 10.33 -8.80 15.08
N MET A 242 11.26 -9.67 14.65
CA MET A 242 11.20 -10.30 13.33
C MET A 242 9.98 -11.21 13.17
N ALA A 243 9.57 -11.92 14.24
CA ALA A 243 8.33 -12.68 14.24
C ALA A 243 7.10 -11.78 14.06
N ALA A 244 7.04 -10.63 14.75
CA ALA A 244 5.97 -9.65 14.60
C ALA A 244 5.93 -9.04 13.18
N ILE A 245 7.10 -8.68 12.62
CA ILE A 245 7.20 -8.16 11.25
C ILE A 245 6.78 -9.22 10.24
N LEU A 246 7.18 -10.48 10.41
CA LEU A 246 6.78 -11.58 9.53
C LEU A 246 5.26 -11.77 9.51
N MET A 247 4.61 -11.79 10.69
CA MET A 247 3.15 -11.84 10.79
C MET A 247 2.49 -10.66 10.07
N SER A 248 3.06 -9.47 10.20
CA SER A 248 2.52 -8.29 9.55
C SER A 248 2.64 -8.32 8.03
N THR A 249 3.73 -8.86 7.52
CA THR A 249 4.01 -8.96 6.08
C THR A 249 3.06 -9.93 5.39
N LEU A 250 2.53 -10.91 6.10
CA LEU A 250 1.56 -11.87 5.54
C LEU A 250 0.31 -11.18 4.99
N ILE A 251 -0.18 -10.11 5.64
CA ILE A 251 -1.41 -9.43 5.22
C ILE A 251 -1.29 -8.81 3.82
N PRO A 252 -0.32 -7.92 3.53
CA PRO A 252 -0.16 -7.37 2.19
C PRO A 252 0.26 -8.44 1.16
N VAL A 253 1.02 -9.46 1.55
CA VAL A 253 1.40 -10.56 0.65
C VAL A 253 0.18 -11.37 0.24
N VAL A 254 -0.68 -11.77 1.19
CA VAL A 254 -1.92 -12.50 0.90
C VAL A 254 -2.83 -11.68 0.00
N LEU A 255 -3.01 -10.39 0.28
CA LEU A 255 -3.79 -9.50 -0.59
C LEU A 255 -3.20 -9.45 -2.01
N PHE A 256 -1.87 -9.30 -2.13
CA PHE A 256 -1.22 -9.32 -3.44
C PHE A 256 -1.46 -10.64 -4.18
N LEU A 257 -1.30 -11.79 -3.52
CA LEU A 257 -1.51 -13.11 -4.13
C LEU A 257 -2.96 -13.32 -4.60
N ILE A 258 -3.94 -12.79 -3.86
CA ILE A 258 -5.36 -12.87 -4.27
C ILE A 258 -5.59 -12.03 -5.54
N PHE A 259 -5.02 -10.84 -5.60
CA PHE A 259 -5.32 -9.85 -6.63
C PHE A 259 -4.34 -9.84 -7.82
N GLN A 260 -3.17 -10.50 -7.75
CA GLN A 260 -2.13 -10.50 -8.80
C GLN A 260 -2.64 -10.86 -10.20
N LYS A 261 -3.63 -11.77 -10.28
CA LYS A 261 -4.23 -12.17 -11.56
C LYS A 261 -4.87 -11.01 -12.34
N TYR A 262 -5.35 -9.98 -11.64
CA TYR A 262 -5.94 -8.80 -12.26
C TYR A 262 -4.87 -7.82 -12.75
N ILE A 263 -3.74 -7.71 -12.03
CA ILE A 263 -2.60 -6.86 -12.41
C ILE A 263 -2.00 -7.36 -13.73
N VAL A 264 -1.75 -8.68 -13.83
CA VAL A 264 -1.16 -9.29 -15.02
C VAL A 264 -2.05 -9.08 -16.25
N LYS A 265 -3.38 -9.26 -16.12
CA LYS A 265 -4.33 -9.02 -17.21
C LYS A 265 -4.35 -7.56 -17.68
N GLY A 266 -4.20 -6.59 -16.75
CA GLY A 266 -4.17 -5.17 -17.08
C GLY A 266 -2.91 -4.76 -17.85
N MET A 267 -1.76 -5.36 -17.52
CA MET A 267 -0.48 -5.07 -18.19
C MET A 267 -0.41 -5.66 -19.61
N THR A 268 -0.99 -6.84 -19.84
CA THR A 268 -0.99 -7.50 -21.16
C THR A 268 -1.98 -6.86 -22.13
N ALA A 269 -3.06 -6.26 -21.66
CA ALA A 269 -4.01 -5.55 -22.52
C ALA A 269 -3.40 -4.29 -23.19
N GLY A 270 -2.36 -3.69 -22.59
CA GLY A 270 -1.64 -2.54 -23.15
C GLY A 270 -0.52 -2.90 -24.13
N SER A 271 -0.04 -4.15 -24.14
CA SER A 271 1.10 -4.59 -24.97
C SER A 271 0.72 -5.23 -26.31
N LEU A 272 -0.56 -5.35 -26.63
CA LEU A 272 -1.06 -5.91 -27.90
C LEU A 272 -1.33 -4.83 -28.97
N LYS A 273 -0.66 -3.68 -28.88
CA LYS A 273 -0.67 -2.64 -29.92
C LYS A 273 0.72 -2.54 -30.59
N ASP A 274 1.18 -3.64 -31.18
CA ASP A 274 2.19 -3.67 -32.24
C ASP A 274 1.84 -4.74 -33.25
#